data_5e3e3e58c6ee1d632ec9ed2fa155daa1
#
_entry.id   5e3e3e58c6ee1d632ec9ed2fa155daa1
#
_cell.length_a   1.000
_cell.length_b   1.000
_cell.length_c   1.000
_cell.angle_alpha   90.00
_cell.angle_beta   90.00
_cell.angle_gamma   90.00
#
_symmetry.space_group_name_H-M   'P 1'
#
loop_
_entity.id
_entity.type
_entity.pdbx_description
1 polymer ?
#
loop_
_entity_poly.entity_id
_entity_poly.type
_entity_poly.pdbx_seq_one_letter_code
_entity_poly.pdbx_strand_id
1 'polypeptide(L)'
;DMSPYISLSWCGCFVFYVSLMLGYKVALFPYFSVAFAKDTQDKVNLKNVFNIGAILVLLGLFLYMINGGYSLKQLFIGGVSESVELTSSFLSGYGKQMINFCIPGCCLMLIAYLQEKHSIYNRVLLVAAVTLSLSSFMIAGFRYRIIYLLMAFFTIYYIQKQKKPNLALWGLLFVILVLFMGVIGATRNYHKGLDSSQLQNQTISELMQKGMNDTRIFYATGALMNDVSSNSNFVYFTPIYTAVCMPIPRSIFRDKPDATYLVDMNVRIWGTAKYGIAFMCYGEAFYAFGWAGIILC
;
A
#
# COMPACT_ATOMS: atom_id res chain seq x y z
N ASP A 1 2.10 -25.83 -10.40
CA ASP A 1 2.90 -25.86 -9.17
C ASP A 1 3.96 -24.75 -9.24
N MET A 2 3.93 -23.82 -8.29
CA MET A 2 4.85 -22.68 -8.26
C MET A 2 6.00 -22.84 -7.26
N SER A 3 6.09 -24.01 -6.62
CA SER A 3 7.11 -24.28 -5.61
C SER A 3 8.56 -24.12 -6.13
N PRO A 4 8.89 -24.41 -7.41
CA PRO A 4 10.25 -24.26 -7.92
C PRO A 4 10.74 -22.81 -7.92
N TYR A 5 9.84 -21.84 -7.97
CA TYR A 5 10.20 -20.42 -8.08
C TYR A 5 10.41 -19.72 -6.73
N ILE A 6 10.09 -20.41 -5.61
CA ILE A 6 10.24 -19.84 -4.26
C ILE A 6 11.69 -19.46 -3.97
N SER A 7 12.62 -20.36 -4.29
CA SER A 7 14.06 -20.13 -4.03
C SER A 7 14.58 -18.90 -4.76
N LEU A 8 14.16 -18.69 -6.00
CA LEU A 8 14.55 -17.53 -6.80
C LEU A 8 14.00 -16.23 -6.22
N SER A 9 12.73 -16.25 -5.78
CA SER A 9 12.11 -15.10 -5.10
C SER A 9 12.80 -14.78 -3.77
N TRP A 10 13.20 -15.80 -2.99
CA TRP A 10 13.97 -15.60 -1.77
C TRP A 10 15.34 -15.00 -2.04
N CYS A 11 16.06 -15.47 -3.07
CA CYS A 11 17.33 -14.87 -3.49
C CYS A 11 17.16 -13.39 -3.87
N GLY A 12 16.12 -13.07 -4.67
CA GLY A 12 15.82 -11.70 -5.06
C GLY A 12 15.52 -10.79 -3.85
N CYS A 13 14.69 -11.29 -2.93
CA CYS A 13 14.36 -10.59 -1.68
C CYS A 13 15.61 -10.35 -0.81
N PHE A 14 16.48 -11.35 -0.68
CA PHE A 14 17.70 -11.25 0.10
C PHE A 14 18.68 -10.23 -0.50
N VAL A 15 18.92 -10.30 -1.82
CA VAL A 15 19.79 -9.34 -2.52
C VAL A 15 19.23 -7.92 -2.38
N PHE A 16 17.94 -7.73 -2.57
CA PHE A 16 17.27 -6.43 -2.38
C PHE A 16 17.47 -5.89 -0.97
N TYR A 17 17.23 -6.73 0.06
CA TYR A 17 17.41 -6.32 1.45
C TYR A 17 18.84 -5.92 1.77
N VAL A 18 19.83 -6.72 1.31
CA VAL A 18 21.25 -6.41 1.50
C VAL A 18 21.63 -5.10 0.80
N SER A 19 21.16 -4.89 -0.44
CA SER A 19 21.41 -3.66 -1.21
C SER A 19 20.81 -2.44 -0.51
N LEU A 20 19.59 -2.56 0.01
CA LEU A 20 18.91 -1.50 0.77
C LEU A 20 19.68 -1.16 2.06
N MET A 21 20.18 -2.18 2.78
CA MET A 21 20.99 -1.97 4.00
C MET A 21 22.34 -1.33 3.69
N LEU A 22 22.99 -1.71 2.59
CA LEU A 22 24.22 -1.08 2.14
C LEU A 22 23.97 0.38 1.72
N GLY A 23 22.93 0.63 0.93
CA GLY A 23 22.52 1.97 0.53
C GLY A 23 22.22 2.87 1.72
N TYR A 24 21.52 2.34 2.73
CA TYR A 24 21.26 3.05 3.99
C TYR A 24 22.55 3.42 4.72
N LYS A 25 23.51 2.48 4.84
CA LYS A 25 24.83 2.76 5.44
C LYS A 25 25.63 3.79 4.65
N VAL A 26 25.60 3.74 3.33
CA VAL A 26 26.29 4.70 2.46
C VAL A 26 25.63 6.08 2.55
N ALA A 27 24.29 6.15 2.58
CA ALA A 27 23.55 7.41 2.73
C ALA A 27 23.71 8.07 4.11
N LEU A 28 24.08 7.30 5.13
CA LEU A 28 24.41 7.81 6.46
C LEU A 28 25.81 8.45 6.53
N PHE A 29 26.56 8.54 5.40
CA PHE A 29 27.77 9.35 5.36
C PHE A 29 27.45 10.80 5.76
N PRO A 30 28.33 11.46 6.53
CA PRO A 30 28.01 12.59 7.41
C PRO A 30 27.47 13.86 6.74
N TYR A 31 27.46 13.91 5.43
CA TYR A 31 26.93 15.08 4.70
C TYR A 31 25.41 15.27 4.83
N PHE A 32 24.64 14.19 4.97
CA PHE A 32 23.18 14.31 5.15
C PHE A 32 22.77 14.57 6.61
N SER A 33 23.53 14.08 7.59
CA SER A 33 23.21 14.26 9.01
C SER A 33 23.42 15.70 9.47
N VAL A 34 24.36 16.44 8.89
CA VAL A 34 24.66 17.82 9.27
C VAL A 34 23.62 18.82 8.74
N ALA A 35 23.07 18.57 7.56
CA ALA A 35 22.05 19.44 6.96
C ALA A 35 20.70 19.37 7.68
N PHE A 36 20.33 18.17 8.17
CA PHE A 36 19.05 18.00 8.89
C PHE A 36 19.12 18.28 10.39
N ALA A 37 20.30 18.19 11.02
CA ALA A 37 20.43 18.34 12.46
C ALA A 37 20.61 19.81 12.91
N LYS A 38 20.97 20.72 12.01
CA LYS A 38 21.42 22.08 12.40
C LYS A 38 20.32 23.13 12.44
N ASP A 39 19.12 22.87 11.96
CA ASP A 39 18.13 23.94 11.75
C ASP A 39 16.72 23.70 12.28
N THR A 40 16.48 22.64 13.04
CA THR A 40 15.13 22.34 13.55
C THR A 40 14.98 22.52 15.06
N GLN A 41 15.62 23.53 15.64
CA GLN A 41 15.20 24.03 16.97
C GLN A 41 13.99 24.99 16.89
N ASP A 42 13.48 25.32 15.74
CA ASP A 42 12.19 25.95 15.63
C ASP A 42 11.13 24.99 16.18
N LYS A 43 10.53 25.39 17.30
CA LYS A 43 9.47 24.62 17.97
C LYS A 43 8.35 24.39 16.97
N VAL A 44 8.32 23.22 16.36
CA VAL A 44 7.24 22.81 15.46
C VAL A 44 5.93 22.96 16.22
N ASN A 45 5.03 23.80 15.72
CA ASN A 45 3.74 23.99 16.34
C ASN A 45 2.88 22.73 16.14
N LEU A 46 2.83 21.89 17.16
CA LEU A 46 2.14 20.60 17.14
C LEU A 46 0.64 20.74 16.83
N LYS A 47 0.02 21.86 17.19
CA LYS A 47 -1.35 22.18 16.82
C LYS A 47 -1.50 22.31 15.30
N ASN A 48 -0.54 22.94 14.64
CA ASN A 48 -0.55 23.05 13.18
C ASN A 48 -0.33 21.68 12.53
N VAL A 49 0.57 20.86 13.07
CA VAL A 49 0.79 19.48 12.60
C VAL A 49 -0.49 18.66 12.68
N PHE A 50 -1.21 18.76 13.81
CA PHE A 50 -2.51 18.07 13.99
C PHE A 50 -3.55 18.55 12.97
N ASN A 51 -3.66 19.86 12.78
CA ASN A 51 -4.60 20.46 11.83
C ASN A 51 -4.27 20.06 10.37
N ILE A 52 -2.99 20.07 9.99
CA ILE A 52 -2.54 19.60 8.67
C ILE A 52 -2.92 18.11 8.48
N GLY A 53 -2.70 17.29 9.50
CA GLY A 53 -3.12 15.90 9.48
C GLY A 53 -4.62 15.73 9.25
N ALA A 54 -5.44 16.49 9.97
CA ALA A 54 -6.90 16.49 9.82
C ALA A 54 -7.34 16.95 8.41
N ILE A 55 -6.71 18.00 7.88
CA ILE A 55 -6.97 18.49 6.51
C ILE A 55 -6.62 17.41 5.48
N LEU A 56 -5.49 16.71 5.64
CA LEU A 56 -5.10 15.63 4.71
C LEU A 56 -6.11 14.48 4.72
N VAL A 57 -6.62 14.08 5.90
CA VAL A 57 -7.65 13.04 5.99
C VAL A 57 -8.94 13.49 5.30
N LEU A 58 -9.42 14.71 5.60
CA LEU A 58 -10.63 15.24 5.00
C LEU A 58 -10.49 15.40 3.48
N LEU A 59 -9.36 15.92 3.00
CA LEU A 59 -9.07 16.07 1.58
C LEU A 59 -9.04 14.70 0.88
N GLY A 60 -8.36 13.71 1.48
CA GLY A 60 -8.26 12.36 0.93
C GLY A 60 -9.63 11.70 0.79
N LEU A 61 -10.46 11.75 1.83
CA LEU A 61 -11.82 11.22 1.81
C LEU A 61 -12.73 11.97 0.83
N PHE A 62 -12.68 13.30 0.82
CA PHE A 62 -13.49 14.14 -0.04
C PHE A 62 -13.20 13.90 -1.52
N LEU A 63 -11.93 13.90 -1.91
CA LEU A 63 -11.52 13.64 -3.28
C LEU A 63 -11.84 12.21 -3.71
N TYR A 64 -11.70 11.23 -2.82
CA TYR A 64 -12.10 9.86 -3.08
C TYR A 64 -13.60 9.73 -3.33
N MET A 65 -14.44 10.42 -2.54
CA MET A 65 -15.89 10.41 -2.69
C MET A 65 -16.33 11.04 -4.02
N ILE A 66 -15.82 12.24 -4.34
CA ILE A 66 -16.18 12.95 -5.58
C ILE A 66 -15.81 12.12 -6.80
N ASN A 67 -14.58 11.60 -6.83
CA ASN A 67 -14.09 10.88 -8.01
C ASN A 67 -14.67 9.45 -8.13
N GLY A 68 -15.19 8.90 -7.03
CA GLY A 68 -15.84 7.60 -7.03
C GLY A 68 -17.36 7.68 -7.18
N GLY A 69 -17.94 8.88 -7.17
CA GLY A 69 -19.40 9.06 -7.17
C GLY A 69 -20.08 8.51 -5.91
N TYR A 70 -19.32 8.33 -4.81
CA TYR A 70 -19.82 7.71 -3.58
C TYR A 70 -20.54 8.72 -2.70
N SER A 71 -21.72 8.34 -2.20
CA SER A 71 -22.38 9.05 -1.12
C SER A 71 -21.74 8.69 0.23
N LEU A 72 -21.86 9.59 1.22
CA LEU A 72 -21.44 9.31 2.60
C LEU A 72 -22.01 7.98 3.13
N LYS A 73 -23.26 7.65 2.76
CA LYS A 73 -23.89 6.40 3.14
C LYS A 73 -23.18 5.18 2.59
N GLN A 74 -22.67 5.25 1.36
CA GLN A 74 -21.94 4.16 0.72
C GLN A 74 -20.55 3.91 1.32
N LEU A 75 -19.93 4.93 1.95
CA LEU A 75 -18.70 4.77 2.72
C LEU A 75 -18.86 3.90 3.98
N PHE A 76 -20.08 3.76 4.49
CA PHE A 76 -20.35 3.02 5.74
C PHE A 76 -21.12 1.73 5.54
N ILE A 77 -21.98 1.64 4.52
CA ILE A 77 -22.97 0.54 4.39
C ILE A 77 -22.61 -0.41 3.23
N GLY A 78 -21.59 -0.10 2.46
CA GLY A 78 -21.12 -0.99 1.39
C GLY A 78 -21.91 -0.88 0.09
N GLY A 79 -21.46 -1.57 -0.92
CA GLY A 79 -22.09 -1.63 -2.23
C GLY A 79 -21.64 -0.52 -3.18
N VAL A 80 -20.41 -0.60 -3.62
CA VAL A 80 -19.98 0.14 -4.81
C VAL A 80 -20.64 -0.53 -6.01
N SER A 81 -21.73 0.06 -6.52
CA SER A 81 -22.29 -0.42 -7.79
C SER A 81 -21.33 -0.05 -8.92
N GLU A 82 -21.00 -1.02 -9.75
CA GLU A 82 -20.16 -0.87 -10.95
C GLU A 82 -20.74 0.09 -12.01
N SER A 83 -22.00 0.50 -11.83
CA SER A 83 -22.74 1.31 -12.80
C SER A 83 -22.28 2.78 -12.92
N VAL A 84 -21.32 3.20 -12.11
CA VAL A 84 -20.64 4.46 -12.39
C VAL A 84 -19.61 4.16 -13.49
N GLU A 85 -20.06 4.23 -14.73
CA GLU A 85 -19.16 4.38 -15.88
C GLU A 85 -18.19 5.50 -15.52
N LEU A 86 -16.97 5.07 -15.23
CA LEU A 86 -15.87 5.98 -14.92
C LEU A 86 -15.67 6.85 -16.15
N THR A 87 -16.27 8.02 -16.14
CA THR A 87 -15.86 9.07 -17.04
C THR A 87 -14.34 9.10 -16.95
N SER A 88 -13.69 8.77 -18.04
CA SER A 88 -12.24 8.65 -18.22
C SER A 88 -11.53 9.99 -18.08
N SER A 89 -11.98 10.81 -17.13
CA SER A 89 -11.34 12.09 -16.83
C SER A 89 -10.02 11.83 -16.08
N PHE A 90 -9.00 12.56 -16.45
CA PHE A 90 -7.69 12.57 -15.80
C PHE A 90 -7.76 12.58 -14.26
N LEU A 91 -8.72 13.31 -13.70
CA LEU A 91 -8.95 13.38 -12.26
C LEU A 91 -9.47 12.06 -11.66
N SER A 92 -10.16 11.21 -12.41
CA SER A 92 -10.78 10.01 -11.85
C SER A 92 -9.76 8.96 -11.37
N GLY A 93 -8.68 8.75 -12.09
CA GLY A 93 -7.62 7.80 -11.71
C GLY A 93 -6.84 8.25 -10.48
N TYR A 94 -6.42 9.51 -10.45
CA TYR A 94 -5.69 10.09 -9.32
C TYR A 94 -6.58 10.34 -8.12
N GLY A 95 -7.82 10.78 -8.34
CA GLY A 95 -8.77 11.03 -7.26
C GLY A 95 -9.03 9.79 -6.40
N LYS A 96 -9.06 8.61 -7.00
CA LYS A 96 -9.16 7.34 -6.26
C LYS A 96 -7.92 7.05 -5.40
N GLN A 97 -6.74 7.51 -5.81
CA GLN A 97 -5.51 7.34 -5.05
C GLN A 97 -5.37 8.36 -3.91
N MET A 98 -6.11 9.46 -3.94
CA MET A 98 -6.06 10.49 -2.89
C MET A 98 -6.50 9.98 -1.52
N ILE A 99 -7.26 8.88 -1.45
CA ILE A 99 -7.55 8.19 -0.19
C ILE A 99 -6.28 7.78 0.57
N ASN A 100 -5.13 7.64 -0.12
CA ASN A 100 -3.85 7.36 0.52
C ASN A 100 -3.39 8.50 1.45
N PHE A 101 -3.87 9.74 1.28
CA PHE A 101 -3.58 10.84 2.20
C PHE A 101 -4.13 10.62 3.60
N CYS A 102 -5.11 9.72 3.78
CA CYS A 102 -5.60 9.33 5.09
C CYS A 102 -4.49 8.72 5.96
N ILE A 103 -3.53 7.98 5.37
CA ILE A 103 -2.46 7.34 6.13
C ILE A 103 -1.50 8.39 6.75
N PRO A 104 -0.82 9.24 5.96
CA PRO A 104 0.05 10.26 6.54
C PRO A 104 -0.74 11.27 7.38
N GLY A 105 -1.99 11.59 7.03
CA GLY A 105 -2.84 12.47 7.82
C GLY A 105 -3.09 11.93 9.23
N CYS A 106 -3.53 10.67 9.35
CA CYS A 106 -3.72 10.00 10.65
C CYS A 106 -2.40 9.88 11.43
N CYS A 107 -1.27 9.62 10.75
CA CYS A 107 0.05 9.55 11.38
C CYS A 107 0.46 10.91 11.98
N LEU A 108 0.29 12.01 11.26
CA LEU A 108 0.59 13.36 11.76
C LEU A 108 -0.29 13.72 12.97
N MET A 109 -1.59 13.40 12.90
CA MET A 109 -2.49 13.60 14.03
C MET A 109 -2.06 12.77 15.24
N LEU A 110 -1.63 11.52 15.07
CA LEU A 110 -1.14 10.66 16.14
C LEU A 110 0.16 11.21 16.75
N ILE A 111 1.12 11.64 15.92
CA ILE A 111 2.38 12.23 16.40
C ILE A 111 2.11 13.45 17.29
N ALA A 112 1.30 14.39 16.80
CA ALA A 112 0.95 15.58 17.54
C ALA A 112 0.19 15.23 18.83
N TYR A 113 -0.73 14.27 18.77
CA TYR A 113 -1.48 13.80 19.93
C TYR A 113 -0.58 13.16 21.01
N LEU A 114 0.45 12.41 20.65
CA LEU A 114 1.35 11.76 21.62
C LEU A 114 2.34 12.73 22.28
N GLN A 115 2.60 13.88 21.67
CA GLN A 115 3.59 14.87 22.15
C GLN A 115 2.99 15.98 23.02
N GLU A 116 1.73 16.36 22.83
CA GLU A 116 1.08 17.41 23.63
C GLU A 116 0.11 16.87 24.69
N LYS A 117 -0.17 17.68 25.74
CA LYS A 117 -1.25 17.43 26.70
C LYS A 117 -2.60 17.46 25.97
N HIS A 118 -3.32 16.34 26.08
CA HIS A 118 -4.45 16.03 25.23
C HIS A 118 -5.72 16.78 25.61
N SER A 119 -6.24 17.58 24.66
CA SER A 119 -7.65 17.95 24.67
C SER A 119 -8.53 16.73 24.35
N ILE A 120 -9.64 16.58 25.02
CA ILE A 120 -10.66 15.57 24.69
C ILE A 120 -11.09 15.70 23.22
N TYR A 121 -11.19 16.93 22.74
CA TYR A 121 -11.50 17.24 21.33
C TYR A 121 -10.51 16.58 20.35
N ASN A 122 -9.20 16.73 20.59
CA ASN A 122 -8.18 16.12 19.72
C ASN A 122 -8.24 14.59 19.72
N ARG A 123 -8.58 13.99 20.87
CA ARG A 123 -8.77 12.54 20.98
C ARG A 123 -9.95 12.08 20.14
N VAL A 124 -11.09 12.75 20.28
CA VAL A 124 -12.31 12.39 19.53
C VAL A 124 -12.07 12.55 18.03
N LEU A 125 -11.42 13.65 17.62
CA LEU A 125 -11.14 13.90 16.20
C LEU A 125 -10.16 12.88 15.62
N LEU A 126 -9.12 12.49 16.36
CA LEU A 126 -8.20 11.42 15.95
C LEU A 126 -8.92 10.08 15.78
N VAL A 127 -9.73 9.69 16.77
CA VAL A 127 -10.51 8.44 16.70
C VAL A 127 -11.47 8.47 15.52
N ALA A 128 -12.16 9.58 15.32
CA ALA A 128 -13.06 9.75 14.16
C ALA A 128 -12.30 9.64 12.83
N ALA A 129 -11.15 10.31 12.69
CA ALA A 129 -10.32 10.26 11.49
C ALA A 129 -9.85 8.82 11.17
N VAL A 130 -9.39 8.10 12.20
CA VAL A 130 -8.94 6.70 12.07
C VAL A 130 -10.11 5.79 11.69
N THR A 131 -11.26 5.92 12.36
CA THR A 131 -12.45 5.10 12.09
C THR A 131 -12.97 5.34 10.67
N LEU A 132 -13.05 6.60 10.24
CA LEU A 132 -13.44 6.96 8.87
C LEU A 132 -12.48 6.41 7.82
N SER A 133 -11.18 6.49 8.08
CA SER A 133 -10.17 5.97 7.16
C SER A 133 -10.24 4.44 7.07
N LEU A 134 -10.33 3.75 8.21
CA LEU A 134 -10.42 2.29 8.25
C LEU A 134 -11.72 1.79 7.58
N SER A 135 -12.87 2.41 7.86
CA SER A 135 -14.14 2.02 7.22
C SER A 135 -14.07 2.18 5.69
N SER A 136 -13.50 3.31 5.22
CA SER A 136 -13.32 3.54 3.79
C SER A 136 -12.39 2.52 3.14
N PHE A 137 -11.28 2.14 3.81
CA PHE A 137 -10.37 1.11 3.31
C PHE A 137 -11.01 -0.28 3.28
N MET A 138 -11.82 -0.62 4.31
CA MET A 138 -12.52 -1.90 4.37
C MET A 138 -13.53 -2.04 3.25
N ILE A 139 -14.40 -1.04 3.06
CA ILE A 139 -15.45 -1.05 2.05
C ILE A 139 -14.86 -1.08 0.64
N ALA A 140 -13.80 -0.31 0.40
CA ALA A 140 -13.08 -0.30 -0.87
C ALA A 140 -12.25 -1.59 -1.09
N GLY A 141 -12.12 -2.46 -0.08
CA GLY A 141 -11.34 -3.70 -0.13
C GLY A 141 -9.82 -3.49 -0.18
N PHE A 142 -9.35 -2.34 0.28
CA PHE A 142 -7.93 -1.98 0.28
C PHE A 142 -7.19 -2.53 1.51
N ARG A 143 -7.03 -3.84 1.57
CA ARG A 143 -6.40 -4.55 2.70
C ARG A 143 -5.04 -3.98 3.10
N TYR A 144 -4.17 -3.73 2.12
CA TYR A 144 -2.80 -3.24 2.39
C TYR A 144 -2.77 -1.87 3.07
N ARG A 145 -3.72 -0.97 2.77
CA ARG A 145 -3.81 0.34 3.40
C ARG A 145 -4.10 0.25 4.89
N ILE A 146 -4.90 -0.73 5.28
CA ILE A 146 -5.16 -1.03 6.70
C ILE A 146 -3.88 -1.47 7.41
N ILE A 147 -3.13 -2.39 6.78
CA ILE A 147 -1.83 -2.84 7.31
C ILE A 147 -0.87 -1.67 7.46
N TYR A 148 -0.71 -0.85 6.41
CA TYR A 148 0.19 0.31 6.45
C TYR A 148 -0.18 1.30 7.55
N LEU A 149 -1.47 1.61 7.72
CA LEU A 149 -1.93 2.50 8.78
C LEU A 149 -1.63 1.93 10.17
N LEU A 150 -1.95 0.65 10.40
CA LEU A 150 -1.70 0.00 11.69
C LEU A 150 -0.21 -0.11 12.01
N MET A 151 0.61 -0.53 11.03
CA MET A 151 2.07 -0.62 11.20
C MET A 151 2.70 0.74 11.48
N ALA A 152 2.25 1.79 10.77
CA ALA A 152 2.71 3.15 11.02
C ALA A 152 2.34 3.61 12.43
N PHE A 153 1.13 3.34 12.90
CA PHE A 153 0.69 3.68 14.26
C PHE A 153 1.53 2.98 15.32
N PHE A 154 1.78 1.68 15.16
CA PHE A 154 2.65 0.94 16.08
C PHE A 154 4.06 1.50 16.10
N THR A 155 4.64 1.73 14.93
CA THR A 155 5.99 2.27 14.81
C THR A 155 6.11 3.64 15.50
N ILE A 156 5.18 4.56 15.22
CA ILE A 156 5.14 5.88 15.84
C ILE A 156 5.00 5.77 17.34
N TYR A 157 4.10 4.92 17.83
CA TYR A 157 3.88 4.73 19.27
C TYR A 157 5.13 4.26 19.99
N TYR A 158 5.82 3.22 19.46
CA TYR A 158 7.02 2.67 20.11
C TYR A 158 8.21 3.63 20.04
N ILE A 159 8.39 4.32 18.91
CA ILE A 159 9.45 5.33 18.79
C ILE A 159 9.22 6.46 19.79
N GLN A 160 8.01 7.01 19.88
CA GLN A 160 7.74 8.14 20.77
C GLN A 160 7.78 7.76 22.25
N LYS A 161 7.34 6.57 22.61
CA LYS A 161 7.35 6.07 23.99
C LYS A 161 8.70 5.49 24.41
N GLN A 162 9.67 5.38 23.51
CA GLN A 162 11.00 4.80 23.76
C GLN A 162 10.92 3.39 24.42
N LYS A 163 9.85 2.64 24.11
CA LYS A 163 9.61 1.32 24.69
C LYS A 163 10.02 0.23 23.70
N LYS A 164 10.60 -0.85 24.22
CA LYS A 164 10.87 -2.03 23.39
C LYS A 164 9.57 -2.74 23.06
N PRO A 165 9.34 -3.20 21.84
CA PRO A 165 8.15 -3.93 21.46
C PRO A 165 8.10 -5.29 22.17
N ASN A 166 6.93 -5.65 22.68
CA ASN A 166 6.70 -6.99 23.23
C ASN A 166 6.41 -7.95 22.06
N LEU A 167 7.35 -8.88 21.80
CA LEU A 167 7.25 -9.82 20.69
C LEU A 167 6.00 -10.72 20.76
N ALA A 168 5.55 -11.10 21.98
CA ALA A 168 4.34 -11.90 22.13
C ALA A 168 3.09 -11.11 21.72
N LEU A 169 3.01 -9.83 22.08
CA LEU A 169 1.92 -8.95 21.67
C LEU A 169 1.93 -8.74 20.15
N TRP A 170 3.11 -8.58 19.56
CA TRP A 170 3.26 -8.45 18.11
C TRP A 170 2.83 -9.72 17.37
N GLY A 171 3.20 -10.90 17.90
CA GLY A 171 2.76 -12.18 17.35
C GLY A 171 1.23 -12.33 17.39
N LEU A 172 0.61 -11.99 18.52
CA LEU A 172 -0.85 -12.01 18.65
C LEU A 172 -1.53 -11.04 17.67
N LEU A 173 -1.04 -9.80 17.60
CA LEU A 173 -1.57 -8.80 16.67
C LEU A 173 -1.42 -9.23 15.20
N PHE A 174 -0.30 -9.87 14.86
CA PHE A 174 -0.11 -10.42 13.52
C PHE A 174 -1.14 -11.49 13.17
N VAL A 175 -1.39 -12.44 14.09
CA VAL A 175 -2.42 -13.47 13.90
C VAL A 175 -3.81 -12.84 13.72
N ILE A 176 -4.17 -11.88 14.58
CA ILE A 176 -5.44 -11.16 14.48
C ILE A 176 -5.54 -10.44 13.12
N LEU A 177 -4.45 -9.80 12.68
CA LEU A 177 -4.41 -9.11 11.38
C LEU A 177 -4.62 -10.08 10.22
N VAL A 178 -3.94 -11.24 10.23
CA VAL A 178 -4.10 -12.27 9.18
C VAL A 178 -5.54 -12.79 9.14
N LEU A 179 -6.15 -13.07 10.27
CA LEU A 179 -7.55 -13.48 10.35
C LEU A 179 -8.49 -12.40 9.81
N PHE A 180 -8.27 -11.16 10.20
CA PHE A 180 -9.03 -10.00 9.72
C PHE A 180 -8.92 -9.83 8.20
N MET A 181 -7.72 -9.98 7.65
CA MET A 181 -7.47 -9.97 6.21
C MET A 181 -8.16 -11.13 5.50
N GLY A 182 -8.22 -12.30 6.15
CA GLY A 182 -8.97 -13.47 5.68
C GLY A 182 -10.48 -13.19 5.60
N VAL A 183 -11.04 -12.57 6.63
CA VAL A 183 -12.46 -12.17 6.66
C VAL A 183 -12.77 -11.18 5.54
N ILE A 184 -11.97 -10.13 5.38
CA ILE A 184 -12.14 -9.18 4.27
C ILE A 184 -11.99 -9.89 2.93
N GLY A 185 -11.04 -10.82 2.81
CA GLY A 185 -10.83 -11.61 1.59
C GLY A 185 -11.97 -12.55 1.26
N ALA A 186 -12.64 -13.09 2.27
CA ALA A 186 -13.79 -13.98 2.11
C ALA A 186 -15.09 -13.24 1.79
N THR A 187 -15.30 -12.10 2.45
CA THR A 187 -16.53 -11.29 2.29
C THR A 187 -16.50 -10.35 1.11
N ARG A 188 -15.33 -10.17 0.50
CA ARG A 188 -15.15 -9.26 -0.63
C ARG A 188 -15.78 -9.84 -1.90
N ASN A 189 -16.94 -9.34 -2.25
CA ASN A 189 -17.45 -9.42 -3.60
C ASN A 189 -16.91 -8.20 -4.36
N TYR A 190 -16.07 -8.44 -5.39
CA TYR A 190 -15.60 -7.37 -6.25
C TYR A 190 -16.84 -6.61 -6.75
N HIS A 191 -16.93 -5.31 -6.41
CA HIS A 191 -17.99 -4.37 -6.80
C HIS A 191 -19.31 -4.41 -6.02
N LYS A 192 -19.53 -5.32 -5.05
CA LYS A 192 -20.80 -5.42 -4.30
C LYS A 192 -20.70 -5.18 -2.79
N GLY A 193 -19.53 -4.74 -2.30
CA GLY A 193 -19.31 -4.54 -0.87
C GLY A 193 -18.96 -5.84 -0.13
N LEU A 194 -19.20 -5.87 1.18
CA LEU A 194 -18.93 -7.03 2.03
C LEU A 194 -20.18 -7.90 2.10
N ASP A 195 -20.08 -9.15 1.66
CA ASP A 195 -21.15 -10.13 1.74
C ASP A 195 -20.89 -11.10 2.89
N SER A 196 -21.65 -10.93 4.00
CA SER A 196 -21.50 -11.75 5.19
C SER A 196 -22.00 -13.19 5.00
N SER A 197 -22.82 -13.47 3.99
CA SER A 197 -23.33 -14.83 3.73
C SER A 197 -22.19 -15.81 3.40
N GLN A 198 -21.11 -15.31 2.85
CA GLN A 198 -19.93 -16.12 2.50
C GLN A 198 -19.09 -16.55 3.70
N LEU A 199 -19.35 -16.01 4.90
CA LEU A 199 -18.66 -16.41 6.13
C LEU A 199 -19.29 -17.64 6.78
N GLN A 200 -20.55 -17.91 6.54
CA GLN A 200 -21.34 -18.94 7.29
C GLN A 200 -20.77 -20.36 7.16
N ASN A 201 -20.03 -20.66 6.10
CA ASN A 201 -19.50 -21.99 5.80
C ASN A 201 -17.97 -22.05 5.84
N GLN A 202 -17.27 -21.06 6.45
CA GLN A 202 -15.81 -21.04 6.39
C GLN A 202 -15.17 -21.36 7.75
N THR A 203 -14.21 -22.29 7.69
CA THR A 203 -13.39 -22.66 8.82
C THR A 203 -12.31 -21.60 9.10
N ILE A 204 -11.84 -21.48 10.34
CA ILE A 204 -10.75 -20.55 10.70
C ILE A 204 -9.50 -20.79 9.84
N SER A 205 -9.18 -22.07 9.53
CA SER A 205 -8.04 -22.42 8.66
C SER A 205 -8.20 -21.87 7.23
N GLU A 206 -9.41 -21.90 6.68
CA GLU A 206 -9.70 -21.34 5.35
C GLU A 206 -9.60 -19.82 5.34
N LEU A 207 -10.05 -19.16 6.42
CA LEU A 207 -9.88 -17.72 6.59
C LEU A 207 -8.41 -17.33 6.68
N MET A 208 -7.61 -18.08 7.44
CA MET A 208 -6.16 -17.86 7.51
C MET A 208 -5.52 -18.05 6.12
N GLN A 209 -5.87 -19.11 5.41
CA GLN A 209 -5.37 -19.36 4.05
C GLN A 209 -5.75 -18.22 3.09
N LYS A 210 -6.99 -17.71 3.16
CA LYS A 210 -7.44 -16.56 2.38
C LYS A 210 -6.72 -15.26 2.78
N GLY A 211 -6.42 -15.08 4.06
CA GLY A 211 -5.61 -13.97 4.54
C GLY A 211 -4.17 -14.02 4.03
N MET A 212 -3.64 -15.23 3.87
CA MET A 212 -2.30 -15.47 3.33
C MET A 212 -2.24 -15.52 1.79
N ASN A 213 -3.38 -15.49 1.08
CA ASN A 213 -3.40 -15.55 -0.39
C ASN A 213 -2.58 -14.43 -1.06
N ASP A 214 -2.40 -13.32 -0.38
CA ASP A 214 -1.58 -12.21 -0.88
C ASP A 214 -0.09 -12.58 -0.93
N THR A 215 0.35 -13.67 -0.26
CA THR A 215 1.71 -14.22 -0.43
C THR A 215 1.97 -14.79 -1.83
N ARG A 216 0.91 -15.00 -2.63
CA ARG A 216 1.04 -15.38 -4.04
C ARG A 216 1.85 -14.39 -4.86
N ILE A 217 1.87 -13.12 -4.46
CA ILE A 217 2.73 -12.08 -5.06
C ILE A 217 4.22 -12.51 -5.00
N PHE A 218 4.62 -13.15 -3.91
CA PHE A 218 5.98 -13.64 -3.75
C PHE A 218 6.31 -14.75 -4.75
N TYR A 219 5.41 -15.71 -4.93
CA TYR A 219 5.59 -16.78 -5.93
C TYR A 219 5.53 -16.24 -7.36
N ALA A 220 4.59 -15.32 -7.63
CA ALA A 220 4.48 -14.65 -8.92
C ALA A 220 5.77 -13.90 -9.29
N THR A 221 6.39 -13.27 -8.30
CA THR A 221 7.68 -12.59 -8.49
C THR A 221 8.78 -13.57 -8.85
N GLY A 222 8.85 -14.73 -8.18
CA GLY A 222 9.80 -15.78 -8.54
C GLY A 222 9.58 -16.33 -9.96
N ALA A 223 8.31 -16.54 -10.36
CA ALA A 223 7.96 -16.95 -11.70
C ALA A 223 8.34 -15.89 -12.75
N LEU A 224 8.10 -14.61 -12.47
CA LEU A 224 8.55 -13.48 -13.28
C LEU A 224 10.07 -13.52 -13.49
N MET A 225 10.82 -13.64 -12.41
CA MET A 225 12.29 -13.67 -12.47
C MET A 225 12.80 -14.86 -13.29
N ASN A 226 12.15 -16.02 -13.17
CA ASN A 226 12.48 -17.21 -13.94
C ASN A 226 12.17 -17.03 -15.44
N ASP A 227 10.98 -16.50 -15.79
CA ASP A 227 10.61 -16.29 -17.20
C ASP A 227 11.55 -15.29 -17.87
N VAL A 228 11.85 -14.18 -17.19
CA VAL A 228 12.79 -13.16 -17.68
C VAL A 228 14.20 -13.72 -17.86
N SER A 229 14.68 -14.57 -16.92
CA SER A 229 16.00 -15.21 -17.02
C SER A 229 16.07 -16.19 -18.17
N SER A 230 15.01 -16.97 -18.38
CA SER A 230 14.98 -18.01 -19.43
C SER A 230 14.82 -17.43 -20.83
N ASN A 231 14.04 -16.37 -20.99
CA ASN A 231 13.70 -15.80 -22.28
C ASN A 231 14.49 -14.52 -22.61
N SER A 232 15.30 -14.01 -21.68
CA SER A 232 16.05 -12.73 -21.79
C SER A 232 15.19 -11.51 -22.16
N ASN A 233 13.92 -11.52 -21.76
CA ASN A 233 12.93 -10.48 -22.07
C ASN A 233 12.96 -9.35 -21.05
N PHE A 234 14.02 -8.56 -21.04
CA PHE A 234 14.14 -7.38 -20.19
C PHE A 234 13.38 -6.19 -20.77
N VAL A 235 12.70 -5.43 -19.91
CA VAL A 235 11.96 -4.22 -20.31
C VAL A 235 12.76 -2.93 -20.11
N TYR A 236 13.96 -3.03 -19.56
CA TYR A 236 14.90 -1.93 -19.36
C TYR A 236 14.26 -0.69 -18.73
N PHE A 237 14.32 0.45 -19.39
CA PHE A 237 13.82 1.74 -18.91
C PHE A 237 12.29 1.89 -19.00
N THR A 238 11.56 0.92 -19.55
CA THR A 238 10.10 1.00 -19.74
C THR A 238 9.35 1.32 -18.45
N PRO A 239 9.63 0.71 -17.27
CA PRO A 239 8.95 1.03 -16.03
C PRO A 239 9.16 2.49 -15.60
N ILE A 240 10.41 2.99 -15.71
CA ILE A 240 10.77 4.38 -15.37
C ILE A 240 10.10 5.34 -16.33
N TYR A 241 10.18 5.07 -17.63
CA TYR A 241 9.54 5.89 -18.66
C TYR A 241 8.02 5.96 -18.46
N THR A 242 7.39 4.82 -18.21
CA THR A 242 5.96 4.74 -17.90
C THR A 242 5.60 5.54 -16.65
N ALA A 243 6.38 5.41 -15.57
CA ALA A 243 6.15 6.13 -14.32
C ALA A 243 6.26 7.65 -14.50
N VAL A 244 7.27 8.12 -15.24
CA VAL A 244 7.47 9.56 -15.54
C VAL A 244 6.36 10.11 -16.43
N CYS A 245 5.92 9.34 -17.43
CA CYS A 245 4.84 9.75 -18.33
C CYS A 245 3.46 9.63 -17.68
N MET A 246 3.30 8.83 -16.62
CA MET A 246 2.01 8.54 -16.01
C MET A 246 1.24 9.79 -15.55
N PRO A 247 1.85 10.82 -14.95
CA PRO A 247 1.17 12.06 -14.59
C PRO A 247 0.67 12.88 -15.76
N ILE A 248 1.21 12.70 -16.96
CA ILE A 248 0.87 13.53 -18.12
C ILE A 248 -0.49 13.08 -18.69
N PRO A 249 -1.48 13.98 -18.85
CA PRO A 249 -2.76 13.63 -19.46
C PRO A 249 -2.62 13.15 -20.91
N ARG A 250 -3.46 12.18 -21.31
CA ARG A 250 -3.51 11.71 -22.72
C ARG A 250 -3.96 12.78 -23.71
N SER A 251 -4.62 13.83 -23.24
CA SER A 251 -4.94 15.00 -24.08
C SER A 251 -3.70 15.77 -24.53
N ILE A 252 -2.61 15.72 -23.73
CA ILE A 252 -1.32 16.35 -24.04
C ILE A 252 -0.39 15.35 -24.71
N PHE A 253 -0.35 14.11 -24.22
CA PHE A 253 0.51 13.05 -24.73
C PHE A 253 -0.33 11.85 -25.17
N ARG A 254 -0.75 11.83 -26.46
CA ARG A 254 -1.65 10.80 -27.01
C ARG A 254 -1.01 9.42 -27.05
N ASP A 255 0.26 9.34 -27.43
CA ASP A 255 1.04 8.11 -27.57
C ASP A 255 1.72 7.68 -26.26
N LYS A 256 1.13 8.07 -25.14
CA LYS A 256 1.61 7.73 -23.81
C LYS A 256 1.70 6.21 -23.63
N PRO A 257 2.85 5.68 -23.18
CA PRO A 257 3.00 4.25 -22.94
C PRO A 257 2.02 3.79 -21.88
N ASP A 258 1.41 2.62 -22.12
CA ASP A 258 0.61 1.90 -21.13
C ASP A 258 1.50 0.97 -20.33
N ALA A 259 1.06 0.62 -19.11
CA ALA A 259 1.71 -0.40 -18.30
C ALA A 259 1.38 -1.83 -18.82
N THR A 260 1.27 -2.00 -20.14
CA THR A 260 0.92 -3.28 -20.80
C THR A 260 1.96 -4.36 -20.54
N TYR A 261 3.23 -3.98 -20.35
CA TYR A 261 4.31 -4.92 -20.03
C TYR A 261 4.03 -5.78 -18.78
N LEU A 262 3.31 -5.23 -17.78
CA LEU A 262 2.86 -5.99 -16.60
C LEU A 262 1.69 -6.93 -16.94
N VAL A 263 0.79 -6.50 -17.81
CA VAL A 263 -0.35 -7.31 -18.27
C VAL A 263 0.15 -8.47 -19.12
N ASP A 264 1.07 -8.20 -20.04
CA ASP A 264 1.68 -9.22 -20.90
C ASP A 264 2.39 -10.30 -20.06
N MET A 265 3.10 -9.88 -19.01
CA MET A 265 3.75 -10.80 -18.09
C MET A 265 2.73 -11.62 -17.28
N ASN A 266 1.63 -11.01 -16.83
CA ASN A 266 0.54 -11.74 -16.17
C ASN A 266 -0.07 -12.80 -17.09
N VAL A 267 -0.24 -12.49 -18.38
CA VAL A 267 -0.73 -13.46 -19.37
C VAL A 267 0.24 -14.62 -19.54
N ARG A 268 1.53 -14.36 -19.59
CA ARG A 268 2.56 -15.41 -19.71
C ARG A 268 2.60 -16.33 -18.49
N ILE A 269 2.57 -15.76 -17.28
CA ILE A 269 2.70 -16.54 -16.03
C ILE A 269 1.40 -17.27 -15.69
N TRP A 270 0.24 -16.64 -15.91
CA TRP A 270 -1.07 -17.13 -15.45
C TRP A 270 -2.02 -17.56 -16.56
N GLY A 271 -1.67 -17.34 -17.81
CA GLY A 271 -2.52 -17.63 -18.97
C GLY A 271 -3.76 -16.75 -19.08
N THR A 272 -3.86 -15.67 -18.29
CA THR A 272 -5.04 -14.80 -18.29
C THR A 272 -4.69 -13.34 -18.01
N ALA A 273 -5.36 -12.44 -18.75
CA ALA A 273 -5.30 -10.99 -18.50
C ALA A 273 -6.31 -10.52 -17.43
N LYS A 274 -7.23 -11.39 -16.97
CA LYS A 274 -8.34 -11.00 -16.08
C LYS A 274 -7.91 -10.66 -14.66
N TYR A 275 -6.75 -11.14 -14.22
CA TYR A 275 -6.27 -10.93 -12.86
C TYR A 275 -5.00 -10.08 -12.91
N GLY A 276 -5.09 -8.81 -12.52
CA GLY A 276 -3.92 -7.98 -12.29
C GLY A 276 -3.19 -8.47 -11.03
N ILE A 277 -2.17 -9.30 -11.20
CA ILE A 277 -1.32 -9.72 -10.09
C ILE A 277 -0.18 -8.70 -10.02
N ALA A 278 -0.02 -8.11 -8.84
CA ALA A 278 1.13 -7.28 -8.56
C ALA A 278 2.38 -8.15 -8.37
N PHE A 279 3.53 -7.59 -8.66
CA PHE A 279 4.83 -8.19 -8.33
C PHE A 279 5.49 -7.39 -7.21
N MET A 280 6.44 -8.00 -6.52
CA MET A 280 7.25 -7.29 -5.54
C MET A 280 8.19 -6.30 -6.26
N CYS A 281 8.56 -5.21 -5.61
CA CYS A 281 9.40 -4.17 -6.21
C CYS A 281 10.74 -4.70 -6.76
N TYR A 282 11.36 -5.65 -6.07
CA TYR A 282 12.58 -6.29 -6.56
C TYR A 282 12.34 -7.15 -7.82
N GLY A 283 11.12 -7.69 -8.01
CA GLY A 283 10.74 -8.40 -9.23
C GLY A 283 10.62 -7.47 -10.43
N GLU A 284 10.02 -6.30 -10.25
CA GLU A 284 9.96 -5.28 -11.31
C GLU A 284 11.36 -4.74 -11.65
N ALA A 285 12.19 -4.52 -10.64
CA ALA A 285 13.58 -4.13 -10.83
C ALA A 285 14.39 -5.19 -11.58
N PHE A 286 14.16 -6.48 -11.27
CA PHE A 286 14.74 -7.58 -12.01
C PHE A 286 14.24 -7.64 -13.45
N TYR A 287 12.97 -7.41 -13.68
CA TYR A 287 12.37 -7.37 -15.02
C TYR A 287 12.97 -6.24 -15.87
N ALA A 288 13.33 -5.14 -15.23
CA ALA A 288 14.00 -4.02 -15.90
C ALA A 288 15.45 -4.35 -16.29
N PHE A 289 16.29 -4.75 -15.34
CA PHE A 289 17.75 -4.84 -15.53
C PHE A 289 18.38 -6.10 -14.90
N GLY A 290 17.61 -7.15 -14.65
CA GLY A 290 18.10 -8.36 -14.02
C GLY A 290 18.60 -8.10 -12.58
N TRP A 291 19.62 -8.83 -12.17
CA TRP A 291 20.23 -8.69 -10.84
C TRP A 291 20.79 -7.29 -10.58
N ALA A 292 21.30 -6.62 -11.63
CA ALA A 292 21.76 -5.24 -11.51
C ALA A 292 20.62 -4.29 -11.12
N GLY A 293 19.43 -4.52 -11.66
CA GLY A 293 18.22 -3.77 -11.29
C GLY A 293 17.88 -3.88 -9.80
N ILE A 294 17.97 -5.09 -9.23
CA ILE A 294 17.71 -5.31 -7.80
C ILE A 294 18.73 -4.57 -6.91
N ILE A 295 20.01 -4.55 -7.34
CA ILE A 295 21.10 -3.92 -6.57
C ILE A 295 20.97 -2.39 -6.60
N LEU A 296 20.48 -1.82 -7.70
CA LEU A 296 20.38 -0.36 -7.90
C LEU A 296 19.06 0.24 -7.39
N CYS A 297 18.04 -0.60 -7.10
CA CYS A 297 16.73 -0.18 -6.61
C CYS A 297 16.76 0.10 -5.10
#